data_64b9b125937c63e63cc2e782360a131e
#
_entry.id   64b9b125937c63e63cc2e782360a131e
#
_cell.length_a   1.000
_cell.length_b   1.000
_cell.length_c   1.000
_cell.angle_alpha   90.00
_cell.angle_beta   90.00
_cell.angle_gamma   90.00
#
_symmetry.space_group_name_H-M   'P 1'
#
loop_
_entity.id
_entity.type
_entity.pdbx_description
1 polymer ?
#
loop_
_entity_poly.entity_id
_entity_poly.type
_entity_poly.pdbx_seq_one_letter_code
_entity_poly.pdbx_strand_id
1 'polypeptide(L)'
;RKKIDISSSEIKYYGNHFLHSWIGISSKVKSTVIYDGLKKNGSVSIKVPLSSFDSKVSSRDSNMLFYTDAIDYPNVKFKSTEISMINDSVRVVGNLSFHGITKSISTKASINTSNGFKVQGSFIIKLSDYNVPRPTFMFIKIDDQIRIEYTFQTN
;
A
#
# COMPACT_ATOMS: atom_id res chain seq x y z
N ARG A 1 13.12 -5.51 22.32
CA ARG A 1 12.52 -4.73 21.22
C ARG A 1 13.52 -4.60 20.08
N LYS A 2 13.13 -4.99 18.89
CA LYS A 2 14.05 -5.13 17.78
C LYS A 2 13.48 -4.51 16.51
N LYS A 3 14.30 -3.69 15.84
CA LYS A 3 13.98 -3.17 14.53
C LYS A 3 14.30 -4.25 13.49
N ILE A 4 13.37 -4.50 12.58
CA ILE A 4 13.55 -5.46 11.50
C ILE A 4 14.01 -4.71 10.25
N ASP A 5 15.12 -5.16 9.67
CA ASP A 5 15.66 -4.56 8.46
C ASP A 5 15.01 -5.18 7.23
N ILE A 6 14.30 -4.35 6.48
CA ILE A 6 13.65 -4.76 5.23
C ILE A 6 14.64 -4.55 4.09
N SER A 7 15.01 -5.61 3.39
CA SER A 7 15.97 -5.56 2.28
C SER A 7 15.32 -5.18 0.96
N SER A 8 14.06 -5.55 0.76
CA SER A 8 13.29 -5.14 -0.41
C SER A 8 11.82 -5.01 -0.08
N SER A 9 11.17 -4.10 -0.77
CA SER A 9 9.74 -3.88 -0.62
C SER A 9 9.15 -3.47 -1.96
N GLU A 10 7.91 -3.87 -2.18
CA GLU A 10 7.18 -3.55 -3.40
C GLU A 10 5.71 -3.37 -3.06
N ILE A 11 5.13 -2.30 -3.61
CA ILE A 11 3.70 -2.05 -3.51
C ILE A 11 3.16 -1.88 -4.93
N LYS A 12 2.07 -2.59 -5.23
CA LYS A 12 1.36 -2.49 -6.50
C LYS A 12 -0.04 -1.96 -6.25
N TYR A 13 -0.49 -1.08 -7.13
CA TYR A 13 -1.91 -0.77 -7.22
C TYR A 13 -2.47 -1.30 -8.54
N TYR A 14 -3.72 -1.73 -8.50
CA TYR A 14 -4.43 -2.24 -9.68
C TYR A 14 -5.54 -1.27 -10.02
N GLY A 15 -5.38 -0.59 -11.15
CA GLY A 15 -6.40 0.29 -11.69
C GLY A 15 -7.24 -0.46 -12.71
N ASN A 16 -8.53 -0.12 -12.79
CA ASN A 16 -9.44 -0.80 -13.71
C ASN A 16 -10.44 0.17 -14.30
N HIS A 17 -10.65 0.01 -15.60
CA HIS A 17 -11.69 0.65 -16.38
C HIS A 17 -12.32 -0.46 -17.20
N PHE A 18 -13.61 -0.33 -17.59
CA PHE A 18 -14.27 -1.42 -18.29
C PHE A 18 -13.58 -1.82 -19.61
N LEU A 19 -12.79 -0.91 -20.20
CA LEU A 19 -12.05 -1.19 -21.44
C LEU A 19 -10.66 -1.80 -21.20
N HIS A 20 -10.04 -1.56 -20.06
CA HIS A 20 -8.69 -2.06 -19.79
C HIS A 20 -8.32 -1.92 -18.32
N SER A 21 -7.31 -2.67 -17.93
CA SER A 21 -6.73 -2.64 -16.57
C SER A 21 -5.25 -2.34 -16.66
N TRP A 22 -4.69 -1.82 -15.56
CA TRP A 22 -3.26 -1.56 -15.48
C TRP A 22 -2.76 -1.74 -14.06
N ILE A 23 -1.43 -1.84 -13.91
CA ILE A 23 -0.76 -2.01 -12.63
C ILE A 23 0.31 -0.95 -12.51
N GLY A 24 0.32 -0.23 -11.39
CA GLY A 24 1.42 0.66 -11.03
C GLY A 24 2.25 0.04 -9.92
N ILE A 25 3.57 0.07 -10.06
CA ILE A 25 4.49 -0.61 -9.15
C ILE A 25 5.47 0.39 -8.56
N SER A 26 5.62 0.37 -7.24
CA SER A 26 6.66 1.11 -6.54
C SER A 26 7.58 0.16 -5.77
N SER A 27 8.87 0.35 -5.92
CA SER A 27 9.89 -0.30 -5.09
C SER A 27 10.62 0.69 -4.19
N LYS A 28 10.13 1.94 -4.11
CA LYS A 28 10.73 3.01 -3.29
C LYS A 28 9.93 3.25 -2.02
N VAL A 29 9.60 2.17 -1.35
CA VAL A 29 8.81 2.18 -0.12
C VAL A 29 9.75 2.35 1.06
N LYS A 30 9.45 3.30 1.94
CA LYS A 30 10.15 3.45 3.22
C LYS A 30 9.32 2.78 4.30
N SER A 31 9.93 1.86 5.02
CA SER A 31 9.24 1.11 6.06
C SER A 31 10.08 1.04 7.33
N THR A 32 9.40 1.06 8.46
CA THR A 32 9.99 0.81 9.77
C THR A 32 9.13 -0.26 10.44
N VAL A 33 9.75 -1.39 10.74
CA VAL A 33 9.09 -2.51 11.40
C VAL A 33 9.81 -2.77 12.71
N ILE A 34 9.07 -2.74 13.80
CA ILE A 34 9.59 -3.00 15.15
C ILE A 34 8.84 -4.20 15.72
N TYR A 35 9.57 -5.14 16.27
CA TYR A 35 8.97 -6.32 16.87
C TYR A 35 9.51 -6.53 18.28
N ASP A 36 8.63 -6.84 19.22
CA ASP A 36 8.98 -7.20 20.59
C ASP A 36 8.58 -8.66 20.80
N GLY A 37 9.58 -9.55 20.77
CA GLY A 37 9.35 -10.99 20.93
C GLY A 37 8.85 -11.39 22.32
N LEU A 38 9.19 -10.62 23.35
CA LEU A 38 8.74 -10.90 24.71
C LEU A 38 7.26 -10.58 24.88
N LYS A 39 6.82 -9.46 24.35
CA LYS A 39 5.42 -9.04 24.41
C LYS A 39 4.59 -9.55 23.23
N LYS A 40 5.22 -10.18 22.26
CA LYS A 40 4.60 -10.68 21.02
C LYS A 40 3.79 -9.60 20.30
N ASN A 41 4.30 -8.39 20.30
CA ASN A 41 3.68 -7.27 19.60
C ASN A 41 4.69 -6.59 18.69
N GLY A 42 4.20 -5.69 17.85
CA GLY A 42 5.05 -4.96 16.95
C GLY A 42 4.33 -3.74 16.39
N SER A 43 5.05 -2.97 15.61
CA SER A 43 4.51 -1.84 14.89
C SER A 43 5.09 -1.75 13.49
N VAL A 44 4.31 -1.22 12.57
CA VAL A 44 4.69 -1.01 11.18
C VAL A 44 4.37 0.42 10.82
N SER A 45 5.32 1.10 10.20
CA SER A 45 5.14 2.44 9.66
C SER A 45 5.66 2.43 8.23
N ILE A 46 4.82 2.86 7.29
CA ILE A 46 5.13 2.80 5.85
C ILE A 46 4.88 4.16 5.24
N LYS A 47 5.76 4.56 4.33
CA LYS A 47 5.62 5.77 3.54
C LYS A 47 6.04 5.45 2.11
N VAL A 48 5.18 5.76 1.15
CA VAL A 48 5.48 5.58 -0.27
C VAL A 48 5.16 6.84 -1.05
N PRO A 49 6.15 7.39 -1.80
CA PRO A 49 5.87 8.54 -2.66
C PRO A 49 4.96 8.13 -3.82
N LEU A 50 3.92 8.91 -4.07
CA LEU A 50 3.05 8.67 -5.23
C LEU A 50 3.84 8.71 -6.54
N SER A 51 4.84 9.57 -6.63
CA SER A 51 5.69 9.70 -7.82
C SER A 51 6.56 8.47 -8.11
N SER A 52 6.67 7.55 -7.17
CA SER A 52 7.47 6.33 -7.34
C SER A 52 6.74 5.19 -8.05
N PHE A 53 5.43 5.31 -8.25
CA PHE A 53 4.65 4.30 -8.96
C PHE A 53 4.85 4.41 -10.46
N ASP A 54 5.11 3.29 -11.10
CA ASP A 54 5.35 3.17 -12.54
C ASP A 54 4.36 2.18 -13.13
N SER A 55 3.52 2.65 -14.05
CA SER A 55 2.56 1.81 -14.78
C SER A 55 2.99 1.51 -16.20
N LYS A 56 4.22 1.88 -16.57
CA LYS A 56 4.81 1.73 -17.91
C LYS A 56 4.20 2.66 -18.97
N VAL A 57 3.32 3.57 -18.59
CA VAL A 57 2.75 4.60 -19.45
C VAL A 57 2.88 5.94 -18.73
N SER A 58 3.79 6.80 -19.20
CA SER A 58 4.13 8.05 -18.51
C SER A 58 2.94 9.01 -18.41
N SER A 59 2.10 9.08 -19.43
CA SER A 59 0.91 9.95 -19.40
C SER A 59 -0.09 9.49 -18.34
N ARG A 60 -0.24 8.18 -18.17
CA ARG A 60 -1.10 7.61 -17.12
C ARG A 60 -0.55 7.92 -15.73
N ASP A 61 0.77 7.82 -15.57
CA ASP A 61 1.42 8.15 -14.29
C ASP A 61 1.29 9.63 -13.96
N SER A 62 1.43 10.51 -14.95
CA SER A 62 1.20 11.95 -14.76
C SER A 62 -0.25 12.25 -14.37
N ASN A 63 -1.21 11.57 -14.99
CA ASN A 63 -2.62 11.72 -14.63
C ASN A 63 -2.89 11.25 -13.21
N MET A 64 -2.28 10.14 -12.80
CA MET A 64 -2.43 9.64 -11.43
C MET A 64 -1.94 10.69 -10.43
N LEU A 65 -0.81 11.32 -10.67
CA LEU A 65 -0.29 12.37 -9.79
C LEU A 65 -1.21 13.59 -9.74
N PHE A 66 -1.80 13.95 -10.87
CA PHE A 66 -2.75 15.07 -10.93
C PHE A 66 -4.01 14.77 -10.13
N TYR A 67 -4.64 13.61 -10.37
CA TYR A 67 -5.90 13.27 -9.71
C TYR A 67 -5.76 13.00 -8.22
N THR A 68 -4.58 12.54 -7.78
CA THR A 68 -4.30 12.31 -6.35
C THR A 68 -3.75 13.55 -5.66
N ASP A 69 -3.61 14.65 -6.38
CA ASP A 69 -3.06 15.91 -5.85
C ASP A 69 -1.71 15.69 -5.15
N ALA A 70 -0.79 15.08 -5.89
CA ALA A 70 0.51 14.68 -5.35
C ALA A 70 1.40 15.88 -5.00
N ILE A 71 1.09 17.09 -5.49
CA ILE A 71 1.82 18.29 -5.11
C ILE A 71 1.56 18.62 -3.63
N ASP A 72 0.29 18.58 -3.21
CA ASP A 72 -0.08 18.85 -1.82
C ASP A 72 0.02 17.61 -0.93
N TYR A 73 -0.19 16.43 -1.49
CA TYR A 73 -0.17 15.16 -0.76
C TYR A 73 0.76 14.16 -1.44
N PRO A 74 2.08 14.37 -1.38
CA PRO A 74 3.01 13.58 -2.17
C PRO A 74 3.19 12.13 -1.75
N ASN A 75 2.80 11.80 -0.52
CA ASN A 75 3.04 10.46 0.04
C ASN A 75 1.77 9.80 0.54
N VAL A 76 1.70 8.49 0.36
CA VAL A 76 0.75 7.64 1.06
C VAL A 76 1.47 7.09 2.30
N LYS A 77 0.80 7.12 3.45
CA LYS A 77 1.38 6.68 4.72
C LYS A 77 0.47 5.68 5.40
N PHE A 78 1.08 4.71 6.05
CA PHE A 78 0.36 3.74 6.87
C PHE A 78 1.06 3.60 8.21
N LYS A 79 0.28 3.57 9.28
CA LYS A 79 0.80 3.34 10.62
C LYS A 79 -0.10 2.34 11.33
N SER A 80 0.47 1.23 11.77
CA SER A 80 -0.29 0.19 12.46
C SER A 80 -0.76 0.67 13.83
N THR A 81 -1.95 0.20 14.22
CA THR A 81 -2.50 0.37 15.56
C THR A 81 -2.59 -0.96 16.28
N GLU A 82 -2.68 -2.07 15.56
CA GLU A 82 -2.78 -3.40 16.13
C GLU A 82 -2.22 -4.43 15.16
N ILE A 83 -1.40 -5.34 15.66
CA ILE A 83 -0.84 -6.46 14.90
C ILE A 83 -1.11 -7.73 15.67
N SER A 84 -1.74 -8.72 15.03
CA SER A 84 -2.07 -10.01 15.63
C SER A 84 -1.53 -11.13 14.76
N MET A 85 -0.86 -12.10 15.39
CA MET A 85 -0.39 -13.30 14.70
C MET A 85 -1.47 -14.39 14.80
N ILE A 86 -1.81 -15.00 13.66
CA ILE A 86 -2.79 -16.08 13.58
C ILE A 86 -2.18 -17.18 12.70
N ASN A 87 -1.61 -18.22 13.32
CA ASN A 87 -0.92 -19.31 12.61
C ASN A 87 0.19 -18.74 11.71
N ASP A 88 0.12 -18.98 10.38
CA ASP A 88 1.12 -18.52 9.41
C ASP A 88 0.78 -17.15 8.82
N SER A 89 -0.16 -16.46 9.40
CA SER A 89 -0.59 -15.17 8.90
C SER A 89 -0.54 -14.11 9.98
N VAL A 90 -0.53 -12.85 9.56
CA VAL A 90 -0.58 -11.71 10.45
C VAL A 90 -1.71 -10.81 10.01
N ARG A 91 -2.52 -10.38 10.97
CA ARG A 91 -3.54 -9.37 10.74
C ARG A 91 -3.00 -8.04 11.23
N VAL A 92 -3.06 -7.03 10.37
CA VAL A 92 -2.60 -5.69 10.68
C VAL A 92 -3.76 -4.73 10.54
N VAL A 93 -4.02 -3.98 11.60
CA VAL A 93 -4.98 -2.88 11.59
C VAL A 93 -4.19 -1.59 11.73
N GLY A 94 -4.54 -0.58 10.97
CA GLY A 94 -3.85 0.68 11.07
C GLY A 94 -4.55 1.79 10.30
N ASN A 95 -3.91 2.95 10.32
CA ASN A 95 -4.43 4.15 9.68
C ASN A 95 -3.70 4.40 8.37
N LEU A 96 -4.45 4.44 7.30
CA LEU A 96 -3.95 4.78 5.96
C LEU A 96 -4.28 6.24 5.68
N SER A 97 -3.24 7.03 5.41
CA SER A 97 -3.38 8.43 5.05
C SER A 97 -3.09 8.59 3.56
N PHE A 98 -4.08 9.06 2.83
CA PHE A 98 -4.03 9.21 1.39
C PHE A 98 -4.88 10.42 1.01
N HIS A 99 -4.34 11.28 0.15
CA HIS A 99 -5.05 12.48 -0.32
C HIS A 99 -5.52 13.37 0.85
N GLY A 100 -4.72 13.45 1.92
CA GLY A 100 -5.05 14.26 3.10
C GLY A 100 -6.11 13.67 4.00
N ILE A 101 -6.58 12.47 3.74
CA ILE A 101 -7.62 11.80 4.52
C ILE A 101 -7.04 10.54 5.15
N THR A 102 -7.35 10.34 6.44
CA THR A 102 -6.87 9.18 7.18
C THR A 102 -8.05 8.28 7.55
N LYS A 103 -7.94 7.01 7.19
CA LYS A 103 -8.97 6.01 7.49
C LYS A 103 -8.34 4.74 8.04
N SER A 104 -9.06 4.06 8.92
CA SER A 104 -8.65 2.76 9.44
C SER A 104 -8.86 1.69 8.36
N ILE A 105 -7.84 0.86 8.17
CA ILE A 105 -7.93 -0.31 7.31
C ILE A 105 -7.43 -1.53 8.06
N SER A 106 -7.83 -2.70 7.59
CA SER A 106 -7.38 -3.99 8.10
C SER A 106 -6.92 -4.84 6.93
N THR A 107 -5.79 -5.49 7.09
CA THR A 107 -5.24 -6.38 6.07
C THR A 107 -4.68 -7.63 6.72
N LYS A 108 -4.76 -8.75 6.00
CA LYS A 108 -4.21 -10.03 6.43
C LYS A 108 -3.08 -10.40 5.48
N ALA A 109 -1.91 -10.66 6.03
CA ALA A 109 -0.72 -10.99 5.27
C ALA A 109 -0.28 -12.42 5.55
N SER A 110 0.26 -13.09 4.54
CA SER A 110 0.93 -14.36 4.72
C SER A 110 2.39 -14.13 5.04
N ILE A 111 2.97 -15.02 5.85
CA ILE A 111 4.36 -14.97 6.24
C ILE A 111 5.05 -16.26 5.77
N ASN A 112 6.16 -16.10 5.05
CA ASN A 112 7.00 -17.20 4.63
C ASN A 112 8.40 -16.99 5.21
N THR A 113 8.91 -17.99 5.91
CA THR A 113 10.22 -17.92 6.59
C THR A 113 11.25 -18.86 6.00
N SER A 114 10.99 -19.50 4.86
CA SER A 114 11.90 -20.50 4.29
C SER A 114 13.23 -19.91 3.80
N ASN A 115 13.22 -18.69 3.25
CA ASN A 115 14.42 -18.00 2.78
C ASN A 115 14.43 -16.57 3.34
N GLY A 116 14.80 -16.45 4.62
CA GLY A 116 14.62 -15.19 5.32
C GLY A 116 13.14 -15.00 5.67
N PHE A 117 12.67 -13.78 5.62
CA PHE A 117 11.32 -13.44 6.04
C PHE A 117 10.62 -12.71 4.89
N LYS A 118 9.49 -13.24 4.45
CA LYS A 118 8.70 -12.62 3.39
C LYS A 118 7.26 -12.48 3.84
N VAL A 119 6.76 -11.23 3.78
CA VAL A 119 5.38 -10.89 4.13
C VAL A 119 4.71 -10.37 2.88
N GLN A 120 3.55 -10.90 2.53
CA GLN A 120 2.78 -10.39 1.41
C GLN A 120 1.29 -10.47 1.68
N GLY A 121 0.57 -9.51 1.16
CA GLY A 121 -0.87 -9.44 1.30
C GLY A 121 -1.47 -8.41 0.36
N SER A 122 -2.78 -8.25 0.47
CA SER A 122 -3.51 -7.28 -0.32
C SER A 122 -4.71 -6.75 0.45
N PHE A 123 -5.19 -5.59 0.02
CA PHE A 123 -6.42 -5.00 0.51
C PHE A 123 -7.02 -4.12 -0.57
N ILE A 124 -8.26 -3.71 -0.39
CA ILE A 124 -8.98 -2.87 -1.34
C ILE A 124 -9.33 -1.55 -0.65
N ILE A 125 -9.08 -0.45 -1.36
CA ILE A 125 -9.56 0.88 -0.95
C ILE A 125 -10.53 1.40 -2.00
N LYS A 126 -11.35 2.37 -1.61
CA LYS A 126 -12.19 3.12 -2.53
C LYS A 126 -11.63 4.53 -2.68
N LEU A 127 -11.46 4.98 -3.91
CA LEU A 127 -10.99 6.34 -4.17
C LEU A 127 -11.94 7.38 -3.56
N SER A 128 -13.24 7.10 -3.59
CA SER A 128 -14.26 7.98 -3.00
C SER A 128 -14.13 8.13 -1.49
N ASP A 129 -13.61 7.13 -0.79
CA ASP A 129 -13.36 7.22 0.66
C ASP A 129 -12.28 8.26 0.99
N TYR A 130 -11.42 8.56 0.03
CA TYR A 130 -10.33 9.53 0.20
C TYR A 130 -10.55 10.79 -0.63
N ASN A 131 -11.78 11.00 -1.12
CA ASN A 131 -12.16 12.14 -1.94
C ASN A 131 -11.28 12.33 -3.19
N VAL A 132 -10.76 11.25 -3.74
CA VAL A 132 -9.97 11.28 -4.97
C VAL A 132 -10.92 11.31 -6.16
N PRO A 133 -10.84 12.33 -7.04
CA PRO A 133 -11.66 12.35 -8.24
C PRO A 133 -11.28 11.18 -9.16
N ARG A 134 -12.28 10.56 -9.76
CA ARG A 134 -12.03 9.45 -10.67
C ARG A 134 -11.98 9.94 -12.11
N PRO A 135 -10.88 9.68 -12.85
CA PRO A 135 -10.82 10.03 -14.27
C PRO A 135 -11.93 9.35 -15.06
N THR A 136 -12.42 10.06 -16.09
CA THR A 136 -13.42 9.53 -17.02
C THR A 136 -12.76 9.29 -18.35
N PHE A 137 -12.98 8.10 -18.92
CA PHE A 137 -12.55 7.75 -20.26
C PHE A 137 -13.72 7.13 -21.00
N MET A 138 -14.02 7.61 -22.22
CA MET A 138 -15.17 7.16 -23.00
C MET A 138 -16.48 7.26 -22.21
N PHE A 139 -16.67 8.37 -21.49
CA PHE A 139 -17.84 8.68 -20.67
C PHE A 139 -18.02 7.82 -19.42
N ILE A 140 -17.09 6.89 -19.16
CA ILE A 140 -17.15 6.00 -18.00
C ILE A 140 -15.96 6.28 -17.10
N LYS A 141 -16.22 6.41 -15.80
CA LYS A 141 -15.18 6.60 -14.81
C LYS A 141 -14.41 5.32 -14.57
N ILE A 142 -13.15 5.45 -14.17
CA ILE A 142 -12.41 4.28 -13.68
C ILE A 142 -13.10 3.73 -12.44
N ASP A 143 -12.85 2.46 -12.12
CA ASP A 143 -13.43 1.82 -10.95
C ASP A 143 -13.02 2.54 -9.68
N ASP A 144 -13.98 2.68 -8.76
CA ASP A 144 -13.76 3.28 -7.45
C ASP A 144 -12.87 2.41 -6.56
N GLN A 145 -12.99 1.09 -6.72
CA GLN A 145 -12.19 0.14 -5.95
C GLN A 145 -10.82 -0.03 -6.57
N ILE A 146 -9.79 0.15 -5.73
CA ILE A 146 -8.39 -0.04 -6.09
C ILE A 146 -7.83 -1.13 -5.19
N ARG A 147 -7.33 -2.20 -5.80
CA ARG A 147 -6.65 -3.26 -5.05
C ARG A 147 -5.19 -2.87 -4.85
N ILE A 148 -4.73 -3.00 -3.63
CA ILE A 148 -3.33 -2.75 -3.24
C ILE A 148 -2.71 -4.08 -2.84
N GLU A 149 -1.55 -4.38 -3.39
CA GLU A 149 -0.79 -5.59 -3.08
C GLU A 149 0.60 -5.20 -2.61
N TYR A 150 1.06 -5.83 -1.54
CA TYR A 150 2.36 -5.48 -0.96
C TYR A 150 3.19 -6.72 -0.68
N THR A 151 4.51 -6.55 -0.79
CA THR A 151 5.49 -7.57 -0.49
C THR A 151 6.68 -6.93 0.22
N PHE A 152 7.06 -7.48 1.37
CA PHE A 152 8.23 -7.04 2.14
C PHE A 152 9.11 -8.24 2.42
N GLN A 153 10.42 -8.10 2.20
CA GLN A 153 11.37 -9.19 2.41
C GLN A 153 12.57 -8.74 3.24
N THR A 154 13.05 -9.65 4.08
CA THR A 154 14.34 -9.52 4.75
C THR A 154 15.34 -10.45 4.11
N ASN A 155 16.63 -10.21 4.35
CA ASN A 155 17.69 -11.13 3.93
C ASN A 155 17.74 -12.34 4.85
#